data_136f12b132ae0ff07b59d414ee5176b6
#
_entry.id   136f12b132ae0ff07b59d414ee5176b6
#
_cell.length_a   1.000
_cell.length_b   1.000
_cell.length_c   1.000
_cell.angle_alpha   90.00
_cell.angle_beta   90.00
_cell.angle_gamma   90.00
#
_symmetry.space_group_name_H-M   'P 1'
#
loop_
_entity.id
_entity.type
_entity.pdbx_description
1 polymer ?
#
loop_
_entity_poly.entity_id
_entity_poly.type
_entity_poly.pdbx_seq_one_letter_code
_entity_poly.pdbx_strand_id
1 'polypeptide(L)'
;MRKSGWMITLLAIVIVAVLVPAIASARKPKPVNDLLMKGEEKHLKNLRQLTFGGENAEGYFSPDGKWLIYQAHEKKGECDQIYRMNLATGETKMVSTGGGVTTCSFFIPGTDEFIYSSTHGASTECPSPPDPSLGYVWPLHEGFDIYRARVDGTILQRLTSADGYDAECAVSSDGKSLVFCSIRSGDLELYKMNIDGTGLQRLTWTLGYDGGPFFSPKGTYIVYRSNHPVGKEELEHSRYLTSHAVVSPMRLEIMLMKADGTQQYQVTDLGAASFGPYMHPDEDRIIFSSNYGDPIASNQGRIPNFELYLIHKDGTGLEKITNSPTFDGFPMFSNDGKQLVFASDRGGAPGETNLFLADWID
;
A
#
# COMPACT_ATOMS: atom_id res chain seq x y z
N MET A 1 -11.00 -73.78 -31.35
CA MET A 1 -10.73 -72.39 -31.66
C MET A 1 -10.71 -71.63 -30.32
N ARG A 2 -9.49 -71.37 -29.79
CA ARG A 2 -9.28 -70.65 -28.52
C ARG A 2 -9.07 -69.12 -28.82
N LYS A 3 -9.92 -68.27 -28.31
CA LYS A 3 -9.72 -66.84 -28.33
C LYS A 3 -8.91 -66.45 -27.10
N SER A 4 -7.68 -65.91 -27.29
CA SER A 4 -6.85 -65.32 -26.26
C SER A 4 -7.24 -63.86 -26.09
N GLY A 5 -7.77 -63.48 -24.92
CA GLY A 5 -8.00 -62.09 -24.54
C GLY A 5 -6.73 -61.52 -23.95
N TRP A 6 -6.26 -60.39 -24.51
CA TRP A 6 -5.17 -59.61 -23.98
C TRP A 6 -5.76 -58.57 -23.00
N MET A 7 -5.40 -58.70 -21.76
CA MET A 7 -5.71 -57.69 -20.73
C MET A 7 -4.60 -56.64 -20.76
N ILE A 8 -4.94 -55.42 -21.20
CA ILE A 8 -4.04 -54.27 -21.12
C ILE A 8 -4.22 -53.66 -19.74
N THR A 9 -3.21 -53.79 -18.89
CA THR A 9 -3.14 -53.14 -17.58
C THR A 9 -2.64 -51.69 -17.79
N LEU A 10 -3.52 -50.69 -17.64
CA LEU A 10 -3.16 -49.30 -17.62
C LEU A 10 -2.50 -48.99 -16.27
N LEU A 11 -1.20 -48.72 -16.30
CA LEU A 11 -0.45 -48.20 -15.17
C LEU A 11 -0.70 -46.68 -15.09
N ALA A 12 -1.50 -46.22 -14.13
CA ALA A 12 -1.67 -44.81 -13.84
C ALA A 12 -0.43 -44.32 -13.11
N ILE A 13 0.41 -43.52 -13.80
CA ILE A 13 1.52 -42.80 -13.17
C ILE A 13 0.93 -41.58 -12.46
N VAL A 14 0.85 -41.62 -11.14
CA VAL A 14 0.53 -40.46 -10.30
C VAL A 14 1.80 -39.61 -10.22
N ILE A 15 1.85 -38.54 -10.96
CA ILE A 15 2.89 -37.51 -10.81
C ILE A 15 2.52 -36.70 -9.55
N VAL A 16 3.17 -36.99 -8.43
CA VAL A 16 3.16 -36.13 -7.26
C VAL A 16 4.06 -34.93 -7.59
N ALA A 17 3.45 -33.82 -7.94
CA ALA A 17 4.15 -32.54 -8.03
C ALA A 17 4.62 -32.16 -6.61
N VAL A 18 5.88 -32.37 -6.31
CA VAL A 18 6.52 -31.81 -5.11
C VAL A 18 6.63 -30.32 -5.36
N LEU A 19 5.74 -29.54 -4.76
CA LEU A 19 5.90 -28.09 -4.63
C LEU A 19 7.17 -27.86 -3.80
N VAL A 20 8.28 -27.56 -4.46
CA VAL A 20 9.48 -27.04 -3.80
C VAL A 20 9.12 -25.62 -3.36
N PRO A 21 9.08 -25.33 -2.04
CA PRO A 21 8.86 -23.97 -1.60
C PRO A 21 10.00 -23.11 -2.15
N ALA A 22 9.67 -22.00 -2.82
CA ALA A 22 10.65 -21.01 -3.24
C ALA A 22 11.49 -20.62 -2.02
N ILE A 23 12.79 -20.91 -2.07
CA ILE A 23 13.73 -20.56 -1.00
C ILE A 23 13.87 -19.04 -1.06
N ALA A 24 13.23 -18.36 -0.10
CA ALA A 24 13.39 -16.93 0.08
C ALA A 24 14.86 -16.63 0.37
N SER A 25 15.48 -15.81 -0.47
CA SER A 25 16.84 -15.34 -0.28
C SER A 25 16.86 -14.39 0.91
N ALA A 26 17.35 -14.85 2.06
CA ALA A 26 17.54 -14.00 3.22
C ALA A 26 18.75 -13.07 2.99
N ARG A 27 18.51 -11.83 2.58
CA ARG A 27 19.50 -10.76 2.61
C ARG A 27 19.30 -9.94 3.87
N LYS A 28 20.33 -9.89 4.73
CA LYS A 28 20.27 -9.05 5.94
C LYS A 28 20.16 -7.57 5.56
N PRO A 29 19.43 -6.78 6.34
CA PRO A 29 19.41 -5.33 6.21
C PRO A 29 20.83 -4.76 6.13
N LYS A 30 21.12 -3.95 5.12
CA LYS A 30 22.46 -3.41 4.86
C LYS A 30 22.52 -1.95 5.32
N PRO A 31 23.47 -1.56 6.20
CA PRO A 31 23.72 -0.15 6.49
C PRO A 31 24.13 0.61 5.22
N VAL A 32 23.50 1.75 4.97
CA VAL A 32 23.71 2.59 3.77
C VAL A 32 23.65 4.08 4.14
N ASN A 33 24.31 4.47 5.24
CA ASN A 33 24.32 5.88 5.69
C ASN A 33 24.93 6.85 4.66
N ASP A 34 25.71 6.35 3.71
CA ASP A 34 26.23 7.06 2.56
C ASP A 34 25.14 7.46 1.55
N LEU A 35 23.94 6.90 1.65
CA LEU A 35 22.76 7.28 0.87
C LEU A 35 21.87 8.33 1.57
N LEU A 36 22.19 8.76 2.80
CA LEU A 36 21.53 9.91 3.41
C LEU A 36 21.94 11.18 2.69
N MET A 37 20.96 11.98 2.27
CA MET A 37 21.21 13.26 1.64
C MET A 37 21.39 14.36 2.69
N LYS A 38 22.04 15.45 2.31
CA LYS A 38 22.27 16.59 3.19
C LYS A 38 20.95 17.16 3.73
N GLY A 39 20.81 17.25 5.03
CA GLY A 39 19.64 17.74 5.74
C GLY A 39 18.72 16.64 6.27
N GLU A 40 18.77 15.42 5.68
CA GLU A 40 17.99 14.29 6.17
C GLU A 40 18.45 13.81 7.54
N GLU A 41 19.74 13.99 7.84
CA GLU A 41 20.36 13.64 9.11
C GLU A 41 19.77 14.37 10.32
N LYS A 42 18.92 15.36 10.10
CA LYS A 42 18.14 16.02 11.14
C LYS A 42 17.14 15.06 11.78
N HIS A 43 16.50 14.22 10.97
CA HIS A 43 15.47 13.29 11.41
C HIS A 43 15.83 11.81 11.19
N LEU A 44 16.76 11.49 10.28
CA LEU A 44 17.07 10.11 9.90
C LEU A 44 18.50 9.75 10.30
N LYS A 45 18.65 8.62 11.01
CA LYS A 45 19.95 8.02 11.33
C LYS A 45 19.95 6.53 11.04
N ASN A 46 21.16 5.95 10.95
CA ASN A 46 21.34 4.51 10.81
C ASN A 46 20.53 3.90 9.67
N LEU A 47 20.54 4.58 8.51
CA LEU A 47 19.78 4.15 7.34
C LEU A 47 20.22 2.75 6.90
N ARG A 48 19.24 1.89 6.70
CA ARG A 48 19.42 0.48 6.27
C ARG A 48 18.54 0.19 5.07
N GLN A 49 19.11 -0.39 4.03
CA GLN A 49 18.36 -0.94 2.92
C GLN A 49 17.83 -2.33 3.30
N LEU A 50 16.55 -2.59 3.10
CA LEU A 50 15.87 -3.81 3.47
C LEU A 50 15.63 -4.75 2.30
N THR A 51 15.29 -4.22 1.12
CA THR A 51 15.05 -4.98 -0.11
C THR A 51 16.06 -4.61 -1.19
N PHE A 52 16.23 -5.48 -2.19
CA PHE A 52 17.31 -5.34 -3.17
C PHE A 52 16.85 -5.81 -4.55
N GLY A 53 16.46 -4.88 -5.39
CA GLY A 53 15.93 -5.14 -6.73
C GLY A 53 14.41 -5.26 -6.78
N GLY A 54 13.84 -5.14 -7.98
CA GLY A 54 12.41 -5.10 -8.22
C GLY A 54 11.76 -3.78 -7.77
N GLU A 55 10.43 -3.78 -7.68
CA GLU A 55 9.67 -2.68 -7.11
C GLU A 55 9.07 -3.14 -5.77
N ASN A 56 9.39 -2.45 -4.68
CA ASN A 56 8.99 -2.78 -3.32
C ASN A 56 8.39 -1.54 -2.68
N ALA A 57 7.16 -1.63 -2.19
CA ALA A 57 6.44 -0.49 -1.62
C ALA A 57 5.57 -0.90 -0.43
N GLU A 58 5.02 0.12 0.24
CA GLU A 58 4.02 -0.06 1.30
C GLU A 58 4.47 -1.03 2.41
N GLY A 59 5.66 -0.76 2.97
CA GLY A 59 6.22 -1.55 4.08
C GLY A 59 5.61 -1.14 5.40
N TYR A 60 4.88 -2.04 6.07
CA TYR A 60 4.17 -1.76 7.30
C TYR A 60 4.64 -2.67 8.44
N PHE A 61 4.89 -2.07 9.61
CA PHE A 61 5.38 -2.82 10.78
C PHE A 61 4.33 -3.75 11.36
N SER A 62 4.80 -4.91 11.85
CA SER A 62 4.00 -5.71 12.79
C SER A 62 3.82 -4.99 14.12
N PRO A 63 2.78 -5.32 14.90
CA PRO A 63 2.53 -4.70 16.20
C PRO A 63 3.70 -4.81 17.19
N ASP A 64 4.51 -5.86 17.10
CA ASP A 64 5.71 -6.07 17.94
C ASP A 64 7.00 -5.46 17.35
N GLY A 65 6.91 -4.81 16.16
CA GLY A 65 8.03 -4.15 15.48
C GLY A 65 9.11 -5.09 14.94
N LYS A 66 8.87 -6.41 14.89
CA LYS A 66 9.88 -7.38 14.45
C LYS A 66 9.80 -7.75 12.98
N TRP A 67 8.65 -7.52 12.38
CA TRP A 67 8.34 -7.88 11.00
C TRP A 67 7.88 -6.67 10.21
N LEU A 68 8.08 -6.72 8.91
CA LEU A 68 7.38 -5.90 7.93
C LEU A 68 6.50 -6.80 7.07
N ILE A 69 5.36 -6.24 6.63
CA ILE A 69 4.57 -6.75 5.52
C ILE A 69 4.58 -5.69 4.44
N TYR A 70 4.72 -6.10 3.17
CA TYR A 70 4.88 -5.16 2.06
C TYR A 70 4.47 -5.80 0.74
N GLN A 71 4.21 -4.97 -0.27
CA GLN A 71 3.97 -5.43 -1.64
C GLN A 71 5.23 -5.33 -2.47
N ALA A 72 5.43 -6.28 -3.39
CA ALA A 72 6.55 -6.28 -4.30
C ALA A 72 6.33 -7.16 -5.54
N HIS A 73 7.05 -6.81 -6.61
CA HIS A 73 7.31 -7.70 -7.74
C HIS A 73 8.80 -7.66 -8.11
N GLU A 74 9.33 -8.75 -8.67
CA GLU A 74 10.75 -8.84 -9.00
C GLU A 74 11.07 -8.29 -10.38
N LYS A 75 10.14 -8.45 -11.33
CA LYS A 75 10.38 -8.08 -12.74
C LYS A 75 9.26 -7.18 -13.25
N LYS A 76 9.64 -6.23 -14.07
CA LYS A 76 8.68 -5.37 -14.76
C LYS A 76 7.62 -6.19 -15.50
N GLY A 77 6.35 -5.87 -15.26
CA GLY A 77 5.19 -6.54 -15.85
C GLY A 77 4.66 -7.74 -15.06
N GLU A 78 5.31 -8.12 -13.95
CA GLU A 78 4.74 -9.01 -12.95
C GLU A 78 3.79 -8.22 -12.04
N CYS A 79 2.84 -8.91 -11.44
CA CYS A 79 1.95 -8.31 -10.46
C CYS A 79 2.57 -8.29 -9.07
N ASP A 80 2.30 -7.22 -8.34
CA ASP A 80 2.63 -7.15 -6.93
C ASP A 80 2.02 -8.31 -6.16
N GLN A 81 2.83 -8.86 -5.27
CA GLN A 81 2.46 -9.87 -4.30
C GLN A 81 2.82 -9.39 -2.89
N ILE A 82 2.16 -9.95 -1.89
CA ILE A 82 2.43 -9.59 -0.50
C ILE A 82 3.52 -10.49 0.07
N TYR A 83 4.53 -9.84 0.66
CA TYR A 83 5.65 -10.47 1.35
C TYR A 83 5.69 -10.03 2.80
N ARG A 84 6.18 -10.91 3.68
CA ARG A 84 6.60 -10.51 5.02
C ARG A 84 8.10 -10.70 5.19
N MET A 85 8.74 -9.82 5.94
CA MET A 85 10.17 -9.84 6.23
C MET A 85 10.44 -9.79 7.72
N ASN A 86 11.35 -10.61 8.19
CA ASN A 86 11.91 -10.48 9.55
C ASN A 86 13.00 -9.40 9.54
N LEU A 87 12.83 -8.34 10.33
CA LEU A 87 13.75 -7.19 10.35
C LEU A 87 15.13 -7.50 10.90
N ALA A 88 15.26 -8.52 11.75
CA ALA A 88 16.56 -8.89 12.33
C ALA A 88 17.39 -9.78 11.39
N THR A 89 16.74 -10.69 10.65
CA THR A 89 17.40 -11.68 9.81
C THR A 89 17.36 -11.35 8.33
N GLY A 90 16.40 -10.52 7.88
CA GLY A 90 16.11 -10.27 6.47
C GLY A 90 15.41 -11.46 5.78
N GLU A 91 15.00 -12.47 6.53
CA GLU A 91 14.21 -13.58 5.99
C GLU A 91 12.88 -13.08 5.45
N THR A 92 12.64 -13.36 4.17
CA THR A 92 11.47 -12.91 3.43
C THR A 92 10.67 -14.08 2.90
N LYS A 93 9.35 -14.01 3.00
CA LYS A 93 8.40 -15.02 2.48
C LYS A 93 7.21 -14.34 1.85
N MET A 94 6.83 -14.78 0.63
CA MET A 94 5.55 -14.44 0.04
C MET A 94 4.42 -15.06 0.86
N VAL A 95 3.39 -14.27 1.18
CA VAL A 95 2.24 -14.67 2.01
C VAL A 95 0.90 -14.49 1.30
N SER A 96 0.88 -13.88 0.10
CA SER A 96 -0.26 -13.89 -0.81
C SER A 96 -0.26 -15.16 -1.69
N THR A 97 -1.28 -15.28 -2.54
CA THR A 97 -1.53 -16.49 -3.35
C THR A 97 -0.57 -16.68 -4.52
N GLY A 98 0.10 -15.62 -4.96
CA GLY A 98 0.89 -15.60 -6.21
C GLY A 98 0.04 -15.37 -7.47
N GLY A 99 -1.29 -15.27 -7.35
CA GLY A 99 -2.18 -14.98 -8.47
C GLY A 99 -2.85 -13.62 -8.35
N GLY A 100 -3.20 -13.02 -9.49
CA GLY A 100 -3.75 -11.67 -9.58
C GLY A 100 -2.78 -10.60 -9.10
N VAL A 101 -3.25 -9.38 -8.92
CA VAL A 101 -2.52 -8.29 -8.29
C VAL A 101 -2.95 -8.14 -6.83
N THR A 102 -2.00 -7.82 -5.95
CA THR A 102 -2.25 -7.57 -4.52
C THR A 102 -1.73 -6.20 -4.12
N THR A 103 -2.34 -5.59 -3.11
CA THR A 103 -1.90 -4.30 -2.55
C THR A 103 -2.32 -4.15 -1.09
N CYS A 104 -1.75 -3.15 -0.40
CA CYS A 104 -2.23 -2.63 0.88
C CYS A 104 -2.49 -3.72 1.92
N SER A 105 -1.45 -4.39 2.36
CA SER A 105 -1.54 -5.41 3.41
C SER A 105 -1.30 -4.82 4.80
N PHE A 106 -1.97 -5.33 5.83
CA PHE A 106 -1.80 -4.84 7.19
C PHE A 106 -1.95 -5.97 8.21
N PHE A 107 -1.04 -6.04 9.20
CA PHE A 107 -1.14 -7.02 10.27
C PHE A 107 -2.35 -6.77 11.17
N ILE A 108 -2.98 -7.85 11.66
CA ILE A 108 -4.03 -7.76 12.68
C ILE A 108 -3.40 -7.87 14.06
N PRO A 109 -3.42 -6.79 14.89
CA PRO A 109 -2.83 -6.79 16.21
C PRO A 109 -3.30 -7.94 17.10
N GLY A 110 -2.37 -8.57 17.83
CA GLY A 110 -2.66 -9.66 18.75
C GLY A 110 -2.90 -11.03 18.12
N THR A 111 -2.69 -11.16 16.81
CA THR A 111 -2.89 -12.41 16.07
C THR A 111 -1.69 -12.77 15.20
N ASP A 112 -1.72 -13.94 14.56
CA ASP A 112 -0.83 -14.37 13.48
C ASP A 112 -1.45 -14.13 12.09
N GLU A 113 -2.32 -13.13 11.97
CA GLU A 113 -3.11 -12.87 10.78
C GLU A 113 -2.83 -11.47 10.21
N PHE A 114 -3.21 -11.30 8.95
CA PHE A 114 -3.15 -10.02 8.24
C PHE A 114 -4.34 -9.90 7.28
N ILE A 115 -4.60 -8.68 6.81
CA ILE A 115 -5.51 -8.39 5.71
C ILE A 115 -4.70 -7.92 4.50
N TYR A 116 -5.26 -8.09 3.32
CA TYR A 116 -4.71 -7.53 2.07
C TYR A 116 -5.80 -7.42 1.01
N SER A 117 -5.59 -6.54 0.05
CA SER A 117 -6.48 -6.39 -1.11
C SER A 117 -5.93 -7.18 -2.29
N SER A 118 -6.79 -7.88 -3.03
CA SER A 118 -6.37 -8.69 -4.17
C SER A 118 -7.47 -8.95 -5.18
N THR A 119 -7.06 -9.10 -6.45
CA THR A 119 -7.96 -9.53 -7.54
C THR A 119 -7.99 -11.04 -7.72
N HIS A 120 -7.23 -11.85 -6.98
CA HIS A 120 -7.08 -13.30 -7.21
C HIS A 120 -8.39 -14.08 -7.18
N GLY A 121 -9.41 -13.57 -6.47
CA GLY A 121 -10.75 -14.20 -6.44
C GLY A 121 -11.56 -13.97 -7.71
N ALA A 122 -11.22 -12.96 -8.50
CA ALA A 122 -11.84 -12.67 -9.80
C ALA A 122 -10.99 -13.22 -10.96
N SER A 123 -9.66 -13.02 -10.89
CA SER A 123 -8.70 -13.54 -11.88
C SER A 123 -7.33 -13.78 -11.24
N THR A 124 -6.66 -14.85 -11.64
CA THR A 124 -5.26 -15.12 -11.28
C THR A 124 -4.26 -14.47 -12.24
N GLU A 125 -4.73 -13.91 -13.34
CA GLU A 125 -3.89 -13.21 -14.31
C GLU A 125 -3.60 -11.79 -13.85
N CYS A 126 -2.44 -11.24 -14.25
CA CYS A 126 -2.13 -9.83 -14.08
C CYS A 126 -3.05 -8.98 -14.95
N PRO A 127 -3.74 -7.97 -14.37
CA PRO A 127 -4.48 -7.01 -15.19
C PRO A 127 -3.56 -6.26 -16.15
N SER A 128 -4.09 -5.89 -17.31
CA SER A 128 -3.37 -5.01 -18.23
C SER A 128 -3.16 -3.63 -17.61
N PRO A 129 -2.03 -2.98 -17.89
CA PRO A 129 -1.82 -1.59 -17.45
C PRO A 129 -2.87 -0.67 -18.09
N PRO A 130 -3.18 0.48 -17.47
CA PRO A 130 -4.07 1.47 -18.04
C PRO A 130 -3.62 1.97 -19.42
N ASP A 131 -4.57 2.50 -20.22
CA ASP A 131 -4.26 3.15 -21.48
C ASP A 131 -3.32 4.35 -21.26
N PRO A 132 -2.11 4.37 -21.85
CA PRO A 132 -1.17 5.46 -21.69
C PRO A 132 -1.70 6.84 -22.14
N SER A 133 -2.73 6.88 -22.98
CA SER A 133 -3.36 8.13 -23.42
C SER A 133 -4.10 8.86 -22.30
N LEU A 134 -4.43 8.18 -21.19
CA LEU A 134 -5.04 8.76 -19.99
C LEU A 134 -4.04 9.54 -19.13
N GLY A 135 -2.73 9.49 -19.46
CA GLY A 135 -1.67 10.12 -18.69
C GLY A 135 -1.27 9.32 -17.46
N TYR A 136 -0.78 10.01 -16.42
CA TYR A 136 -0.42 9.36 -15.16
C TYR A 136 -1.66 9.14 -14.31
N VAL A 137 -2.09 7.89 -14.24
CA VAL A 137 -3.30 7.45 -13.52
C VAL A 137 -3.03 6.20 -12.70
N TRP A 138 -3.82 6.01 -11.64
CA TRP A 138 -3.82 4.78 -10.84
C TRP A 138 -5.01 3.90 -11.23
N PRO A 139 -4.78 2.61 -11.51
CA PRO A 139 -5.87 1.71 -11.89
C PRO A 139 -6.74 1.31 -10.70
N LEU A 140 -8.04 1.26 -10.96
CA LEU A 140 -9.05 0.70 -10.06
C LEU A 140 -9.48 -0.67 -10.62
N HIS A 141 -8.62 -1.66 -10.50
CA HIS A 141 -8.92 -2.97 -11.07
C HIS A 141 -10.22 -3.54 -10.48
N GLU A 142 -11.17 -3.86 -11.36
CA GLU A 142 -12.37 -4.59 -10.97
C GLU A 142 -12.01 -5.94 -10.33
N GLY A 143 -12.77 -6.31 -9.31
CA GLY A 143 -12.53 -7.56 -8.59
C GLY A 143 -11.47 -7.49 -7.51
N PHE A 144 -10.96 -6.29 -7.19
CA PHE A 144 -10.27 -6.12 -5.91
C PHE A 144 -11.24 -6.34 -4.76
N ASP A 145 -10.87 -7.28 -3.90
CA ASP A 145 -11.53 -7.57 -2.63
C ASP A 145 -10.53 -7.66 -1.50
N ILE A 146 -11.02 -7.50 -0.29
CA ILE A 146 -10.22 -7.60 0.93
C ILE A 146 -10.30 -9.04 1.46
N TYR A 147 -9.13 -9.60 1.74
CA TYR A 147 -8.96 -10.95 2.28
C TYR A 147 -8.29 -10.90 3.65
N ARG A 148 -8.70 -11.81 4.53
CA ARG A 148 -8.04 -12.10 5.79
C ARG A 148 -7.31 -13.42 5.65
N ALA A 149 -6.04 -13.46 6.04
CA ALA A 149 -5.18 -14.62 5.92
C ALA A 149 -4.25 -14.74 7.12
N ARG A 150 -3.66 -15.90 7.32
CA ARG A 150 -2.55 -16.11 8.25
C ARG A 150 -1.22 -15.77 7.61
N VAL A 151 -0.26 -15.40 8.43
CA VAL A 151 1.12 -15.07 7.99
C VAL A 151 1.88 -16.26 7.37
N ASP A 152 1.30 -17.45 7.38
CA ASP A 152 1.80 -18.62 6.62
C ASP A 152 1.28 -18.66 5.18
N GLY A 153 0.31 -17.81 4.81
CA GLY A 153 -0.35 -17.72 3.51
C GLY A 153 -1.72 -18.40 3.44
N THR A 154 -2.22 -18.99 4.54
CA THR A 154 -3.54 -19.62 4.57
C THR A 154 -4.64 -18.58 4.54
N ILE A 155 -5.47 -18.54 3.49
CA ILE A 155 -6.64 -17.66 3.41
C ILE A 155 -7.70 -18.16 4.39
N LEU A 156 -8.20 -17.27 5.24
CA LEU A 156 -9.24 -17.55 6.21
C LEU A 156 -10.61 -17.08 5.74
N GLN A 157 -10.67 -15.90 5.10
CA GLN A 157 -11.94 -15.28 4.72
C GLN A 157 -11.75 -14.24 3.61
N ARG A 158 -12.71 -14.17 2.67
CA ARG A 158 -12.94 -13.01 1.83
C ARG A 158 -13.89 -12.09 2.59
N LEU A 159 -13.44 -10.86 2.89
CA LEU A 159 -14.18 -9.90 3.72
C LEU A 159 -15.15 -9.03 2.91
N THR A 160 -14.82 -8.77 1.65
CA THR A 160 -15.66 -8.00 0.73
C THR A 160 -15.98 -8.80 -0.52
N SER A 161 -17.07 -8.43 -1.19
CA SER A 161 -17.53 -9.08 -2.44
C SER A 161 -18.46 -8.16 -3.24
N ALA A 162 -18.38 -6.84 -3.02
CA ALA A 162 -19.13 -5.89 -3.84
C ALA A 162 -18.49 -5.79 -5.23
N ASP A 163 -19.30 -5.49 -6.23
CA ASP A 163 -18.79 -5.24 -7.57
C ASP A 163 -17.85 -4.01 -7.58
N GLY A 164 -16.79 -4.09 -8.36
CA GLY A 164 -15.84 -3.01 -8.59
C GLY A 164 -14.59 -3.13 -7.72
N TYR A 165 -14.26 -2.09 -6.97
CA TYR A 165 -13.00 -1.89 -6.27
C TYR A 165 -13.22 -1.79 -4.76
N ASP A 166 -12.69 -2.75 -4.00
CA ASP A 166 -12.58 -2.73 -2.54
C ASP A 166 -11.10 -2.94 -2.17
N ALA A 167 -10.38 -1.88 -1.83
CA ALA A 167 -8.94 -1.95 -1.58
C ALA A 167 -8.45 -0.89 -0.58
N GLU A 168 -7.12 -0.72 -0.47
CA GLU A 168 -6.46 0.27 0.37
C GLU A 168 -6.82 0.11 1.85
N CYS A 169 -6.79 -1.13 2.33
CA CYS A 169 -7.27 -1.46 3.67
C CYS A 169 -6.20 -1.29 4.75
N ALA A 170 -6.61 -0.80 5.93
CA ALA A 170 -5.81 -0.74 7.14
C ALA A 170 -6.61 -1.18 8.37
N VAL A 171 -5.92 -1.74 9.38
CA VAL A 171 -6.53 -2.27 10.62
C VAL A 171 -6.37 -1.27 11.76
N SER A 172 -7.39 -1.16 12.61
CA SER A 172 -7.34 -0.37 13.84
C SER A 172 -6.31 -0.94 14.83
N SER A 173 -5.73 -0.07 15.67
CA SER A 173 -4.71 -0.47 16.63
C SER A 173 -5.16 -1.52 17.66
N ASP A 174 -6.47 -1.65 17.89
CA ASP A 174 -7.07 -2.68 18.76
C ASP A 174 -7.41 -3.98 18.01
N GLY A 175 -7.16 -4.05 16.70
CA GLY A 175 -7.39 -5.21 15.85
C GLY A 175 -8.86 -5.54 15.57
N LYS A 176 -9.82 -4.67 15.93
CA LYS A 176 -11.26 -4.98 15.86
C LYS A 176 -11.97 -4.43 14.62
N SER A 177 -11.39 -3.44 13.98
CA SER A 177 -11.99 -2.79 12.81
C SER A 177 -10.98 -2.67 11.69
N LEU A 178 -11.48 -2.56 10.47
CA LEU A 178 -10.70 -2.16 9.31
C LEU A 178 -11.39 -0.98 8.62
N VAL A 179 -10.59 -0.14 7.96
CA VAL A 179 -11.02 0.95 7.09
C VAL A 179 -10.47 0.68 5.69
N PHE A 180 -11.20 1.06 4.66
CA PHE A 180 -10.84 0.78 3.27
C PHE A 180 -11.53 1.73 2.29
N CYS A 181 -11.02 1.80 1.05
CA CYS A 181 -11.64 2.52 -0.05
C CYS A 181 -12.53 1.59 -0.87
N SER A 182 -13.70 2.08 -1.30
CA SER A 182 -14.65 1.31 -2.11
C SER A 182 -15.43 2.19 -3.09
N ILE A 183 -15.69 1.65 -4.29
CA ILE A 183 -16.53 2.31 -5.31
C ILE A 183 -18.00 1.89 -5.25
N ARG A 184 -18.40 1.05 -4.31
CA ARG A 184 -19.76 0.47 -4.19
C ARG A 184 -20.91 1.47 -4.16
N SER A 185 -20.66 2.72 -3.81
CA SER A 185 -21.64 3.81 -3.83
C SER A 185 -21.68 4.61 -5.13
N GLY A 186 -20.89 4.20 -6.14
CA GLY A 186 -20.76 4.87 -7.43
C GLY A 186 -19.66 5.95 -7.44
N ASP A 187 -18.96 6.14 -6.32
CA ASP A 187 -17.79 7.01 -6.16
C ASP A 187 -16.82 6.37 -5.18
N LEU A 188 -15.56 6.82 -5.18
CA LEU A 188 -14.50 6.29 -4.33
C LEU A 188 -14.58 6.91 -2.94
N GLU A 189 -15.07 6.12 -2.00
CA GLU A 189 -15.37 6.55 -0.64
C GLU A 189 -14.74 5.65 0.40
N LEU A 190 -14.52 6.17 1.58
CA LEU A 190 -14.03 5.40 2.71
C LEU A 190 -15.17 4.66 3.42
N TYR A 191 -14.89 3.42 3.73
CA TYR A 191 -15.77 2.54 4.51
C TYR A 191 -15.00 1.95 5.68
N LYS A 192 -15.74 1.67 6.75
CA LYS A 192 -15.25 0.97 7.94
C LYS A 192 -16.14 -0.23 8.21
N MET A 193 -15.55 -1.32 8.70
CA MET A 193 -16.29 -2.49 9.18
C MET A 193 -15.54 -3.20 10.30
N ASN A 194 -16.17 -4.13 10.96
CA ASN A 194 -15.51 -5.03 11.92
C ASN A 194 -14.54 -5.96 11.18
N ILE A 195 -13.51 -6.46 11.88
CA ILE A 195 -12.48 -7.34 11.31
C ILE A 195 -13.05 -8.71 10.85
N ASP A 196 -14.28 -9.04 11.20
CA ASP A 196 -15.02 -10.22 10.75
C ASP A 196 -15.88 -9.97 9.50
N GLY A 197 -15.87 -8.74 8.96
CA GLY A 197 -16.65 -8.32 7.79
C GLY A 197 -18.05 -7.79 8.10
N THR A 198 -18.45 -7.76 9.36
CA THR A 198 -19.75 -7.23 9.78
C THR A 198 -19.71 -5.73 10.06
N GLY A 199 -20.88 -5.08 10.19
CA GLY A 199 -20.97 -3.69 10.65
C GLY A 199 -20.45 -2.66 9.65
N LEU A 200 -20.62 -2.91 8.35
CA LEU A 200 -20.20 -1.98 7.29
C LEU A 200 -20.84 -0.60 7.45
N GLN A 201 -19.99 0.44 7.45
CA GLN A 201 -20.37 1.84 7.57
C GLN A 201 -19.61 2.67 6.54
N ARG A 202 -20.29 3.51 5.77
CA ARG A 202 -19.69 4.54 4.91
C ARG A 202 -19.23 5.72 5.79
N LEU A 203 -18.05 6.26 5.54
CA LEU A 203 -17.45 7.35 6.30
C LEU A 203 -17.40 8.67 5.53
N THR A 204 -17.32 8.64 4.20
CA THR A 204 -17.20 9.84 3.36
C THR A 204 -18.29 9.88 2.30
N TRP A 205 -18.64 11.10 1.80
CA TRP A 205 -19.78 11.31 0.86
C TRP A 205 -19.52 12.41 -0.16
N THR A 206 -18.33 13.02 -0.18
CA THR A 206 -18.02 14.11 -1.10
C THR A 206 -17.55 13.53 -2.43
N LEU A 207 -18.16 13.98 -3.53
CA LEU A 207 -17.77 13.49 -4.86
C LEU A 207 -16.28 13.69 -5.14
N GLY A 208 -15.65 12.64 -5.63
CA GLY A 208 -14.24 12.62 -5.98
C GLY A 208 -13.55 11.33 -5.59
N TYR A 209 -12.38 11.43 -4.99
CA TYR A 209 -11.61 10.29 -4.55
C TYR A 209 -11.19 10.48 -3.10
N ASP A 210 -11.66 9.60 -2.23
CA ASP A 210 -11.19 9.42 -0.86
C ASP A 210 -10.52 8.04 -0.74
N GLY A 211 -9.24 7.99 -0.37
CA GLY A 211 -8.49 6.73 -0.36
C GLY A 211 -7.27 6.72 0.55
N GLY A 212 -6.59 5.57 0.61
CA GLY A 212 -5.40 5.32 1.41
C GLY A 212 -5.56 5.63 2.90
N PRO A 213 -6.62 5.14 3.55
CA PRO A 213 -6.89 5.49 4.95
C PRO A 213 -6.00 4.69 5.90
N PHE A 214 -5.53 5.34 6.96
CA PHE A 214 -4.86 4.68 8.09
C PHE A 214 -5.44 5.13 9.41
N PHE A 215 -5.66 4.18 10.33
CA PHE A 215 -5.92 4.55 11.71
C PHE A 215 -4.66 5.13 12.36
N SER A 216 -4.84 6.13 13.22
CA SER A 216 -3.75 6.59 14.08
C SER A 216 -3.32 5.48 15.04
N PRO A 217 -2.06 5.49 15.52
CA PRO A 217 -1.53 4.44 16.42
C PRO A 217 -2.33 4.23 17.71
N LYS A 218 -3.03 5.27 18.22
CA LYS A 218 -3.94 5.12 19.39
C LYS A 218 -5.39 4.87 18.99
N GLY A 219 -5.70 4.83 17.68
CA GLY A 219 -7.05 4.58 17.17
C GLY A 219 -8.02 5.75 17.32
N THR A 220 -7.52 6.97 17.56
CA THR A 220 -8.34 8.17 17.74
C THR A 220 -8.81 8.75 16.42
N TYR A 221 -7.97 8.66 15.39
CA TYR A 221 -8.16 9.30 14.08
C TYR A 221 -8.05 8.30 12.94
N ILE A 222 -8.57 8.71 11.79
CA ILE A 222 -8.24 8.15 10.47
C ILE A 222 -7.64 9.29 9.65
N VAL A 223 -6.43 9.10 9.14
CA VAL A 223 -5.77 9.97 8.17
C VAL A 223 -5.90 9.34 6.78
N TYR A 224 -6.17 10.15 5.75
CA TYR A 224 -6.41 9.67 4.39
C TYR A 224 -6.04 10.73 3.36
N ARG A 225 -6.00 10.37 2.09
CA ARG A 225 -5.82 11.30 0.97
C ARG A 225 -7.14 11.51 0.25
N SER A 226 -7.30 12.69 -0.33
CA SER A 226 -8.53 13.07 -1.02
C SER A 226 -8.27 13.97 -2.22
N ASN A 227 -9.10 13.81 -3.25
CA ASN A 227 -9.25 14.78 -4.34
C ASN A 227 -10.75 15.01 -4.56
N HIS A 228 -11.22 16.22 -4.26
CA HIS A 228 -12.58 16.63 -4.52
C HIS A 228 -12.62 17.64 -5.66
N PRO A 229 -13.07 17.24 -6.87
CA PRO A 229 -13.08 18.12 -8.04
C PRO A 229 -14.00 19.31 -7.83
N VAL A 230 -13.52 20.50 -8.20
CA VAL A 230 -14.25 21.77 -8.06
C VAL A 230 -14.70 22.26 -9.43
N GLY A 231 -15.99 22.49 -9.56
CA GLY A 231 -16.59 22.96 -10.80
C GLY A 231 -16.88 21.85 -11.81
N LYS A 232 -17.52 22.26 -12.92
CA LYS A 232 -18.08 21.32 -13.90
C LYS A 232 -16.99 20.53 -14.65
N GLU A 233 -15.93 21.20 -15.07
CA GLU A 233 -14.87 20.61 -15.91
C GLU A 233 -14.08 19.54 -15.15
N GLU A 234 -13.65 19.82 -13.92
CA GLU A 234 -12.92 18.86 -13.10
C GLU A 234 -13.80 17.66 -12.74
N LEU A 235 -15.09 17.89 -12.45
CA LEU A 235 -16.05 16.82 -12.17
C LEU A 235 -16.29 15.92 -13.38
N GLU A 236 -16.42 16.50 -14.58
CA GLU A 236 -16.57 15.73 -15.82
C GLU A 236 -15.32 14.92 -16.11
N HIS A 237 -14.13 15.48 -15.89
CA HIS A 237 -12.85 14.78 -16.05
C HIS A 237 -12.71 13.64 -15.03
N SER A 238 -13.02 13.86 -13.75
CA SER A 238 -13.01 12.82 -12.72
C SER A 238 -13.93 11.66 -13.08
N ARG A 239 -15.17 11.95 -13.49
CA ARG A 239 -16.13 10.94 -13.96
C ARG A 239 -15.67 10.18 -15.20
N TYR A 240 -15.02 10.89 -16.13
CA TYR A 240 -14.43 10.26 -17.30
C TYR A 240 -13.35 9.24 -16.91
N LEU A 241 -12.42 9.61 -16.01
CA LEU A 241 -11.38 8.70 -15.51
C LEU A 241 -11.98 7.51 -14.76
N THR A 242 -12.92 7.75 -13.86
CA THR A 242 -13.58 6.68 -13.10
C THR A 242 -14.34 5.71 -13.99
N SER A 243 -14.96 6.20 -15.08
CA SER A 243 -15.62 5.33 -16.08
C SER A 243 -14.64 4.47 -16.88
N HIS A 244 -13.34 4.77 -16.83
CA HIS A 244 -12.24 3.98 -17.40
C HIS A 244 -11.49 3.16 -16.32
N ALA A 245 -12.11 3.01 -15.15
CA ALA A 245 -11.55 2.30 -14.00
C ALA A 245 -10.16 2.81 -13.59
N VAL A 246 -9.97 4.13 -13.60
CA VAL A 246 -8.75 4.80 -13.14
C VAL A 246 -9.06 6.07 -12.36
N VAL A 247 -8.10 6.54 -11.55
CA VAL A 247 -8.11 7.85 -10.90
C VAL A 247 -6.83 8.60 -11.18
N SER A 248 -6.92 9.94 -11.19
CA SER A 248 -5.75 10.80 -11.25
C SER A 248 -5.18 11.00 -9.84
N PRO A 249 -3.89 10.67 -9.59
CA PRO A 249 -3.25 10.93 -8.31
C PRO A 249 -2.78 12.38 -8.15
N MET A 250 -3.21 13.27 -9.03
CA MET A 250 -2.84 14.68 -9.00
C MET A 250 -3.73 15.46 -8.03
N ARG A 251 -3.14 16.48 -7.37
CA ARG A 251 -3.85 17.34 -6.40
C ARG A 251 -4.52 16.55 -5.28
N LEU A 252 -3.83 15.57 -4.74
CA LEU A 252 -4.26 14.86 -3.55
C LEU A 252 -3.86 15.66 -2.32
N GLU A 253 -4.83 15.91 -1.45
CA GLU A 253 -4.58 16.57 -0.15
C GLU A 253 -4.75 15.56 0.98
N ILE A 254 -4.05 15.80 2.10
CA ILE A 254 -4.17 14.99 3.30
C ILE A 254 -5.35 15.48 4.12
N MET A 255 -6.20 14.54 4.49
CA MET A 255 -7.40 14.74 5.29
C MET A 255 -7.29 14.01 6.62
N LEU A 256 -8.00 14.49 7.61
CA LEU A 256 -8.11 13.85 8.93
C LEU A 256 -9.57 13.81 9.37
N MET A 257 -9.96 12.71 10.05
CA MET A 257 -11.24 12.59 10.75
C MET A 257 -11.09 11.80 12.04
N LYS A 258 -12.07 11.87 12.91
CA LYS A 258 -12.18 10.93 14.04
C LYS A 258 -12.42 9.50 13.52
N ALA A 259 -11.99 8.50 14.30
CA ALA A 259 -12.14 7.09 13.93
C ALA A 259 -13.60 6.60 13.77
N ASP A 260 -14.57 7.43 14.19
CA ASP A 260 -16.00 7.20 13.98
C ASP A 260 -16.56 7.87 12.70
N GLY A 261 -15.69 8.55 11.91
CA GLY A 261 -16.05 9.26 10.69
C GLY A 261 -16.48 10.72 10.90
N THR A 262 -16.52 11.20 12.14
CA THR A 262 -16.90 12.59 12.44
C THR A 262 -15.71 13.55 12.38
N GLN A 263 -15.98 14.86 12.40
CA GLN A 263 -14.98 15.94 12.44
C GLN A 263 -13.95 15.84 11.31
N GLN A 264 -14.43 15.68 10.08
CA GLN A 264 -13.58 15.63 8.89
C GLN A 264 -13.07 17.03 8.54
N TYR A 265 -11.77 17.14 8.26
CA TYR A 265 -11.16 18.38 7.76
C TYR A 265 -9.89 18.12 6.96
N GLN A 266 -9.57 19.07 6.11
CA GLN A 266 -8.37 19.09 5.29
C GLN A 266 -7.18 19.58 6.11
N VAL A 267 -6.07 18.82 6.08
CA VAL A 267 -4.82 19.16 6.79
C VAL A 267 -3.86 19.92 5.88
N THR A 268 -3.76 19.53 4.60
CA THR A 268 -2.88 20.17 3.62
C THR A 268 -3.68 20.94 2.57
N ASP A 269 -3.11 22.01 2.05
CA ASP A 269 -3.58 22.77 0.87
C ASP A 269 -2.35 23.13 0.02
N LEU A 270 -1.73 22.08 -0.53
CA LEU A 270 -0.44 22.20 -1.23
C LEU A 270 -0.61 22.32 -2.74
N GLY A 271 -1.78 21.98 -3.27
CA GLY A 271 -2.04 21.90 -4.70
C GLY A 271 -1.14 20.89 -5.42
N ALA A 272 -0.60 19.93 -4.68
CA ALA A 272 0.35 18.92 -5.09
C ALA A 272 -0.28 17.52 -5.03
N ALA A 273 0.41 16.49 -5.48
CA ALA A 273 0.03 15.11 -5.22
C ALA A 273 0.61 14.70 -3.86
N SER A 274 -0.26 14.54 -2.84
CA SER A 274 0.14 14.12 -1.49
C SER A 274 -0.55 12.80 -1.14
N PHE A 275 0.21 11.75 -0.77
CA PHE A 275 -0.35 10.42 -0.51
C PHE A 275 0.45 9.64 0.54
N GLY A 276 -0.06 8.44 0.92
CA GLY A 276 0.55 7.57 1.91
C GLY A 276 0.72 8.24 3.27
N PRO A 277 -0.32 8.94 3.79
CA PRO A 277 -0.19 9.61 5.07
C PRO A 277 -0.15 8.60 6.21
N TYR A 278 0.71 8.82 7.19
CA TYR A 278 0.75 8.04 8.42
C TYR A 278 0.93 8.94 9.63
N MET A 279 0.14 8.72 10.67
CA MET A 279 0.21 9.54 11.88
C MET A 279 1.30 9.04 12.81
N HIS A 280 2.14 9.97 13.32
CA HIS A 280 3.12 9.66 14.34
C HIS A 280 2.44 9.22 15.66
N PRO A 281 3.05 8.33 16.49
CA PRO A 281 2.45 7.87 17.74
C PRO A 281 2.14 8.96 18.79
N ASP A 282 2.64 10.20 18.61
CA ASP A 282 2.21 11.35 19.44
C ASP A 282 0.76 11.81 19.15
N GLU A 283 0.21 11.39 18.00
CA GLU A 283 -1.10 11.79 17.47
C GLU A 283 -1.24 13.30 17.19
N ASP A 284 -0.13 13.93 16.87
CA ASP A 284 -0.09 15.33 16.45
C ASP A 284 0.54 15.49 15.06
N ARG A 285 1.60 14.75 14.77
CA ARG A 285 2.34 14.85 13.51
C ARG A 285 1.88 13.79 12.50
N ILE A 286 1.82 14.19 11.23
CA ILE A 286 1.49 13.32 10.09
C ILE A 286 2.66 13.38 9.12
N ILE A 287 3.21 12.21 8.77
CA ILE A 287 4.19 12.05 7.69
C ILE A 287 3.48 11.58 6.43
N PHE A 288 3.90 12.05 5.26
CA PHE A 288 3.29 11.71 3.99
C PHE A 288 4.27 11.91 2.84
N SER A 289 3.96 11.36 1.69
CA SER A 289 4.70 11.55 0.44
C SER A 289 4.08 12.71 -0.34
N SER A 290 4.89 13.62 -0.89
CA SER A 290 4.38 14.70 -1.74
C SER A 290 5.40 15.15 -2.77
N ASN A 291 4.91 15.58 -3.93
CA ASN A 291 5.71 16.28 -4.93
C ASN A 291 5.68 17.81 -4.77
N TYR A 292 5.24 18.30 -3.61
CA TYR A 292 5.28 19.71 -3.25
C TYR A 292 6.73 20.21 -3.30
N GLY A 293 7.00 21.26 -4.06
CA GLY A 293 8.36 21.78 -4.28
C GLY A 293 9.09 21.17 -5.51
N ASP A 294 8.56 20.12 -6.13
CA ASP A 294 8.87 19.71 -7.50
C ASP A 294 7.57 19.57 -8.32
N PRO A 295 6.81 20.65 -8.47
CA PRO A 295 5.61 20.61 -9.28
C PRO A 295 6.03 20.24 -10.69
N ILE A 296 5.39 19.22 -11.27
CA ILE A 296 5.49 19.03 -12.70
C ILE A 296 4.98 20.31 -13.34
N ALA A 297 5.84 21.00 -14.05
CA ALA A 297 5.34 21.73 -15.20
C ALA A 297 4.69 20.66 -16.09
N SER A 298 3.36 20.68 -16.18
CA SER A 298 2.47 19.70 -16.83
C SER A 298 2.83 19.32 -18.28
N ASN A 299 3.92 19.84 -18.82
CA ASN A 299 4.36 19.73 -20.20
C ASN A 299 5.75 19.08 -20.40
N GLN A 300 6.39 18.53 -19.37
CA GLN A 300 7.77 18.02 -19.54
C GLN A 300 7.89 16.50 -19.61
N GLY A 301 6.79 15.74 -19.50
CA GLY A 301 6.79 14.28 -19.69
C GLY A 301 7.62 13.50 -18.67
N ARG A 302 8.08 14.12 -17.57
CA ARG A 302 8.74 13.43 -16.48
C ARG A 302 7.76 13.15 -15.34
N ILE A 303 7.96 12.03 -14.66
CA ILE A 303 7.29 11.75 -13.38
C ILE A 303 7.83 12.73 -12.33
N PRO A 304 6.96 13.40 -11.54
CA PRO A 304 7.41 14.29 -10.47
C PRO A 304 8.24 13.53 -9.45
N ASN A 305 9.20 14.23 -8.84
CA ASN A 305 9.90 13.69 -7.69
C ASN A 305 9.05 13.82 -6.44
N PHE A 306 8.90 12.72 -5.71
CA PHE A 306 8.21 12.70 -4.44
C PHE A 306 9.23 12.61 -3.31
N GLU A 307 8.93 13.32 -2.24
CA GLU A 307 9.71 13.35 -1.02
C GLU A 307 8.80 13.15 0.20
N LEU A 308 9.37 12.84 1.33
CA LEU A 308 8.64 12.76 2.58
C LEU A 308 8.51 14.13 3.23
N TYR A 309 7.32 14.42 3.71
CA TYR A 309 6.98 15.64 4.44
C TYR A 309 6.34 15.30 5.78
N LEU A 310 6.56 16.16 6.77
CA LEU A 310 5.93 16.10 8.09
C LEU A 310 5.12 17.37 8.31
N ILE A 311 3.95 17.25 8.92
CA ILE A 311 3.07 18.37 9.24
C ILE A 311 2.33 18.10 10.56
N HIS A 312 1.99 19.14 11.32
CA HIS A 312 1.06 18.99 12.43
C HIS A 312 -0.37 18.76 11.92
N LYS A 313 -1.17 18.03 12.69
CA LYS A 313 -2.57 17.74 12.32
C LYS A 313 -3.45 18.99 12.14
N ASP A 314 -3.06 20.12 12.70
CA ASP A 314 -3.74 21.40 12.50
C ASP A 314 -3.31 22.15 11.21
N GLY A 315 -2.46 21.50 10.38
CA GLY A 315 -1.96 22.06 9.13
C GLY A 315 -0.76 23.00 9.25
N THR A 316 -0.21 23.16 10.45
CA THR A 316 0.98 23.99 10.69
C THR A 316 2.27 23.18 10.65
N GLY A 317 3.42 23.86 10.54
CA GLY A 317 4.74 23.26 10.72
C GLY A 317 5.14 22.30 9.58
N LEU A 318 4.71 22.54 8.34
CA LEU A 318 5.14 21.74 7.20
C LEU A 318 6.67 21.72 7.08
N GLU A 319 7.26 20.53 7.11
CA GLU A 319 8.69 20.30 7.00
C GLU A 319 8.99 19.21 5.96
N LYS A 320 9.96 19.44 5.08
CA LYS A 320 10.49 18.47 4.16
C LYS A 320 11.52 17.59 4.87
N ILE A 321 11.33 16.27 4.87
CA ILE A 321 12.14 15.30 5.61
C ILE A 321 13.23 14.70 4.72
N THR A 322 12.91 14.34 3.48
CA THR A 322 13.87 13.77 2.54
C THR A 322 14.25 14.74 1.42
N ASN A 323 15.41 14.52 0.80
CA ASN A 323 15.97 15.40 -0.24
C ASN A 323 16.62 14.57 -1.35
N SER A 324 16.08 13.40 -1.65
CA SER A 324 16.59 12.52 -2.71
C SER A 324 16.28 13.13 -4.10
N PRO A 325 17.16 12.99 -5.08
CA PRO A 325 16.82 13.34 -6.47
C PRO A 325 15.84 12.36 -7.12
N THR A 326 15.47 11.29 -6.42
CA THR A 326 14.59 10.20 -6.84
C THR A 326 13.45 10.02 -5.84
N PHE A 327 12.49 9.18 -6.19
CA PHE A 327 11.29 8.91 -5.40
C PHE A 327 11.58 8.49 -3.97
N ASP A 328 10.91 9.12 -3.01
CA ASP A 328 10.72 8.67 -1.63
C ASP A 328 9.24 8.67 -1.30
N GLY A 329 8.70 7.55 -0.79
CA GLY A 329 7.26 7.44 -0.55
C GLY A 329 6.86 6.36 0.45
N PHE A 330 5.57 6.32 0.76
CA PHE A 330 4.93 5.35 1.63
C PHE A 330 5.60 5.21 3.02
N PRO A 331 5.72 6.32 3.76
CA PRO A 331 6.36 6.31 5.06
C PRO A 331 5.44 5.69 6.13
N MET A 332 6.02 4.91 7.06
CA MET A 332 5.34 4.46 8.26
C MET A 332 6.27 4.49 9.46
N PHE A 333 5.82 5.08 10.55
CA PHE A 333 6.52 5.00 11.84
C PHE A 333 6.34 3.62 12.49
N SER A 334 7.36 3.17 13.21
CA SER A 334 7.18 2.08 14.17
C SER A 334 6.21 2.49 15.29
N ASN A 335 5.62 1.50 15.97
CA ASN A 335 4.62 1.75 17.02
C ASN A 335 5.15 2.61 18.19
N ASP A 336 6.45 2.61 18.41
CA ASP A 336 7.12 3.45 19.43
C ASP A 336 7.63 4.80 18.90
N GLY A 337 7.43 5.07 17.60
CA GLY A 337 7.86 6.30 16.93
C GLY A 337 9.36 6.44 16.71
N LYS A 338 10.16 5.40 17.01
CA LYS A 338 11.63 5.50 16.97
C LYS A 338 12.25 5.08 15.65
N GLN A 339 11.46 4.51 14.76
CA GLN A 339 11.92 4.09 13.43
C GLN A 339 10.91 4.55 12.37
N LEU A 340 11.43 4.80 11.18
CA LEU A 340 10.68 5.11 9.98
C LEU A 340 11.07 4.11 8.90
N VAL A 341 10.09 3.42 8.31
CA VAL A 341 10.25 2.68 7.07
C VAL A 341 9.65 3.49 5.93
N PHE A 342 10.28 3.46 4.75
CA PHE A 342 9.79 4.12 3.55
C PHE A 342 10.32 3.42 2.29
N ALA A 343 9.66 3.62 1.18
CA ALA A 343 10.11 3.18 -0.15
C ALA A 343 10.95 4.26 -0.80
N SER A 344 12.02 3.89 -1.50
CA SER A 344 12.90 4.83 -2.17
C SER A 344 13.62 4.19 -3.36
N ASP A 345 13.89 5.01 -4.39
CA ASP A 345 14.71 4.62 -5.54
C ASP A 345 16.21 4.90 -5.30
N ARG A 346 16.58 5.46 -4.12
CA ARG A 346 17.97 5.80 -3.80
C ARG A 346 18.90 4.59 -3.89
N GLY A 347 20.03 4.75 -4.56
CA GLY A 347 21.04 3.69 -4.70
C GLY A 347 20.62 2.46 -5.52
N GLY A 348 19.39 2.46 -6.09
CA GLY A 348 18.89 1.42 -6.98
C GLY A 348 19.27 1.63 -8.45
N ALA A 349 19.07 0.61 -9.28
CA ALA A 349 19.09 0.76 -10.73
C ALA A 349 17.81 1.46 -11.22
N PRO A 350 17.79 2.04 -12.43
CA PRO A 350 16.57 2.64 -12.97
C PRO A 350 15.38 1.66 -12.98
N GLY A 351 14.27 2.07 -12.37
CA GLY A 351 13.06 1.25 -12.23
C GLY A 351 13.07 0.30 -11.03
N GLU A 352 14.03 0.44 -10.12
CA GLU A 352 14.03 -0.26 -8.84
C GLU A 352 13.56 0.69 -7.74
N THR A 353 12.62 0.22 -6.92
CA THR A 353 12.22 0.86 -5.67
C THR A 353 12.44 -0.11 -4.53
N ASN A 354 13.14 0.32 -3.50
CA ASN A 354 13.50 -0.52 -2.37
C ASN A 354 12.96 0.05 -1.06
N LEU A 355 12.74 -0.83 -0.06
CA LEU A 355 12.39 -0.42 1.29
C LEU A 355 13.65 -0.05 2.07
N PHE A 356 13.56 1.06 2.78
CA PHE A 356 14.56 1.57 3.69
C PHE A 356 14.01 1.74 5.09
N LEU A 357 14.87 1.56 6.08
CA LEU A 357 14.56 1.71 7.49
C LEU A 357 15.59 2.63 8.13
N ALA A 358 15.12 3.69 8.77
CA ALA A 358 15.96 4.61 9.53
C ALA A 358 15.53 4.67 10.99
N ASP A 359 16.46 4.99 11.89
CA ASP A 359 16.13 5.41 13.23
C ASP A 359 15.65 6.87 13.15
N TRP A 360 14.50 7.17 13.78
CA TRP A 360 13.89 8.49 13.80
C TRP A 360 14.43 9.34 14.95
N ILE A 361 14.65 10.62 14.67
CA ILE A 361 15.06 11.63 15.63
C ILE A 361 14.02 12.77 15.60
N ASP A 362 13.50 13.11 16.78
CA ASP A 362 12.58 14.24 16.96
C ASP A 362 13.26 15.60 16.82
#